data_7d4f3d85177547f95c9d1537cee9975b
#
_entry.id   7d4f3d85177547f95c9d1537cee9975b
#
_cell.length_a   1.000
_cell.length_b   1.000
_cell.length_c   1.000
_cell.angle_alpha   90.00
_cell.angle_beta   90.00
_cell.angle_gamma   90.00
#
_symmetry.space_group_name_H-M   'P 1'
#
loop_
_entity.id
_entity.type
_entity.pdbx_description
1 polymer ?
#
loop_
_entity_poly.entity_id
_entity_poly.type
_entity_poly.pdbx_seq_one_letter_code
_entity_poly.pdbx_strand_id
1 'polypeptide(L)'
;MRRREFVIIPIGALGGSLLRSLAEPLDRIARVEVANALATLPLRFFTAAEARIVTAACERVFPRDEQGPGATDAGVVVYIDRQLAGPYGRDKYRYTKPPFGPSSAEHGYQGAENPRALYRNGIRQLGAFDTMPVTEQIAALKAIEKTPFFALLRAHTLEGMFCDPVHGGNENLSGWKMVGFPGPLMDYRAHVDAHYGEAWRPAPKSLEQVTGRRFAPWEEERG
;
A
#
# COMPACT_ATOMS: atom_id res chain seq x y z
N MET A 1 -14.93 3.40 -19.57
CA MET A 1 -13.95 3.46 -18.47
C MET A 1 -12.80 4.37 -18.88
N ARG A 2 -12.74 5.57 -18.35
CA ARG A 2 -11.62 6.48 -18.62
C ARG A 2 -10.44 6.04 -17.77
N ARG A 3 -9.28 5.80 -18.39
CA ARG A 3 -8.01 5.58 -17.69
C ARG A 3 -7.78 6.80 -16.79
N ARG A 4 -7.61 6.57 -15.49
CA ARG A 4 -7.11 7.62 -14.59
C ARG A 4 -5.68 7.92 -15.02
N GLU A 5 -5.48 9.01 -15.70
CA GLU A 5 -4.16 9.62 -15.82
C GLU A 5 -3.79 10.10 -14.43
N PHE A 6 -2.58 9.78 -13.98
CA PHE A 6 -2.02 10.35 -12.76
C PHE A 6 -1.82 11.84 -13.02
N VAL A 7 -2.85 12.63 -12.72
CA VAL A 7 -2.80 14.09 -12.81
C VAL A 7 -2.01 14.57 -11.60
N ILE A 8 -0.75 14.88 -11.82
CA ILE A 8 0.00 15.75 -10.94
C ILE A 8 -0.60 17.14 -11.13
N ILE A 9 -1.46 17.56 -10.20
CA ILE A 9 -2.03 18.90 -10.21
C ILE A 9 -0.88 19.87 -9.89
N PRO A 10 -0.48 20.76 -10.81
CA PRO A 10 0.44 21.83 -10.45
C PRO A 10 -0.34 22.83 -9.59
N ILE A 11 0.01 22.90 -8.31
CA ILE A 11 -0.46 23.99 -7.44
C ILE A 11 0.11 25.29 -8.01
N GLY A 12 -0.76 26.10 -8.60
CA GLY A 12 -0.44 27.36 -9.22
C GLY A 12 0.23 28.32 -8.23
N ALA A 13 1.30 28.93 -8.67
CA ALA A 13 2.04 29.95 -7.97
C ALA A 13 1.19 31.23 -7.88
N LEU A 14 0.54 31.46 -6.73
CA LEU A 14 0.16 32.81 -6.25
C LEU A 14 -0.18 32.70 -4.74
N GLY A 15 0.63 33.29 -3.88
CA GLY A 15 0.38 33.40 -2.44
C GLY A 15 1.38 32.65 -1.53
N GLY A 16 2.61 32.44 -1.97
CA GLY A 16 3.56 31.48 -1.43
C GLY A 16 4.21 31.75 -0.07
N SER A 17 4.00 32.87 0.61
CA SER A 17 4.76 33.20 1.84
C SER A 17 4.00 32.93 3.13
N LEU A 18 2.73 33.26 3.21
CA LEU A 18 1.92 33.06 4.43
C LEU A 18 1.39 31.64 4.58
N LEU A 19 1.07 30.94 3.47
CA LEU A 19 0.63 29.54 3.52
C LEU A 19 1.78 28.58 3.85
N ARG A 20 3.01 28.88 3.48
CA ARG A 20 4.19 28.08 3.90
C ARG A 20 4.40 28.08 5.41
N SER A 21 4.17 29.22 6.09
CA SER A 21 4.38 29.36 7.53
C SER A 21 3.40 28.55 8.39
N LEU A 22 2.21 28.21 7.87
CA LEU A 22 1.21 27.41 8.59
C LEU A 22 1.23 25.92 8.17
N ALA A 23 1.73 25.59 6.98
CA ALA A 23 1.80 24.21 6.49
C ALA A 23 2.90 23.40 7.18
N GLU A 24 4.05 24.02 7.50
CA GLU A 24 5.17 23.33 8.15
C GLU A 24 4.82 22.75 9.55
N PRO A 25 4.13 23.49 10.46
CA PRO A 25 3.79 22.95 11.76
C PRO A 25 2.75 21.82 11.66
N LEU A 26 1.78 21.88 10.75
CA LEU A 26 0.78 20.82 10.54
C LEU A 26 1.41 19.56 9.98
N ASP A 27 2.33 19.71 9.04
CA ASP A 27 3.09 18.59 8.45
C ASP A 27 3.99 17.91 9.50
N ARG A 28 4.54 18.69 10.43
CA ARG A 28 5.34 18.19 11.55
C ARG A 28 4.49 17.40 12.56
N ILE A 29 3.30 17.90 12.89
CA ILE A 29 2.35 17.22 13.80
C ILE A 29 1.91 15.89 13.18
N ALA A 30 1.50 15.89 11.91
CA ALA A 30 1.10 14.68 11.20
C ALA A 30 2.22 13.63 11.15
N ARG A 31 3.47 14.05 10.95
CA ARG A 31 4.64 13.15 10.98
C ARG A 31 4.88 12.55 12.36
N VAL A 32 4.68 13.32 13.43
CA VAL A 32 4.83 12.82 14.81
C VAL A 32 3.72 11.81 15.13
N GLU A 33 2.48 12.07 14.72
CA GLU A 33 1.38 11.12 14.90
C GLU A 33 1.61 9.82 14.16
N VAL A 34 2.02 9.88 12.89
CA VAL A 34 2.39 8.69 12.11
C VAL A 34 3.56 7.94 12.76
N ALA A 35 4.58 8.63 13.23
CA ALA A 35 5.72 8.01 13.90
C ALA A 35 5.31 7.31 15.19
N ASN A 36 4.43 7.91 16.00
CA ASN A 36 3.91 7.32 17.22
C ASN A 36 3.02 6.11 16.93
N ALA A 37 2.13 6.21 15.93
CA ALA A 37 1.30 5.09 15.50
C ALA A 37 2.16 3.91 15.00
N LEU A 38 3.16 4.16 14.19
CA LEU A 38 4.09 3.12 13.69
C LEU A 38 4.92 2.48 14.81
N ALA A 39 5.26 3.21 15.87
CA ALA A 39 6.01 2.68 17.00
C ALA A 39 5.22 1.65 17.82
N THR A 40 3.89 1.69 17.76
CA THR A 40 2.99 0.75 18.45
C THR A 40 2.61 -0.46 17.60
N LEU A 41 2.91 -0.44 16.29
CA LEU A 41 2.59 -1.56 15.40
C LEU A 41 3.52 -2.75 15.67
N PRO A 42 3.00 -3.97 15.68
CA PRO A 42 3.81 -5.19 15.79
C PRO A 42 4.50 -5.50 14.44
N LEU A 43 5.44 -4.63 14.03
CA LEU A 43 6.22 -4.85 12.81
C LEU A 43 7.10 -6.09 12.96
N ARG A 44 7.24 -6.85 11.87
CA ARG A 44 7.96 -8.13 11.81
C ARG A 44 9.17 -8.10 10.90
N PHE A 45 9.17 -7.24 9.92
CA PHE A 45 10.25 -7.08 8.94
C PHE A 45 10.89 -5.71 9.00
N PHE A 46 10.11 -4.63 8.97
CA PHE A 46 10.63 -3.27 8.99
C PHE A 46 11.05 -2.85 10.40
N THR A 47 12.12 -2.08 10.48
CA THR A 47 12.35 -1.19 11.63
C THR A 47 11.36 -0.03 11.59
N ALA A 48 11.14 0.65 12.71
CA ALA A 48 10.26 1.82 12.75
C ALA A 48 10.69 2.93 11.77
N ALA A 49 12.02 3.12 11.56
CA ALA A 49 12.54 4.07 10.60
C ALA A 49 12.19 3.68 9.16
N GLU A 50 12.37 2.43 8.79
CA GLU A 50 12.03 1.93 7.46
C GLU A 50 10.52 1.98 7.20
N ALA A 51 9.72 1.66 8.21
CA ALA A 51 8.27 1.75 8.11
C ALA A 51 7.81 3.19 7.82
N ARG A 52 8.44 4.23 8.42
CA ARG A 52 8.13 5.63 8.10
C ARG A 52 8.42 5.95 6.63
N ILE A 53 9.58 5.54 6.13
CA ILE A 53 9.97 5.75 4.73
C ILE A 53 8.97 5.08 3.79
N VAL A 54 8.62 3.82 4.05
CA VAL A 54 7.67 3.06 3.21
C VAL A 54 6.26 3.67 3.29
N THR A 55 5.81 4.07 4.49
CA THR A 55 4.51 4.74 4.66
C THR A 55 4.44 6.03 3.83
N ALA A 56 5.47 6.88 3.92
CA ALA A 56 5.54 8.11 3.14
C ALA A 56 5.56 7.81 1.63
N ALA A 57 6.29 6.79 1.20
CA ALA A 57 6.35 6.40 -0.21
C ALA A 57 5.00 5.86 -0.71
N CYS A 58 4.33 5.00 0.04
CA CYS A 58 2.98 4.51 -0.28
C CYS A 58 1.97 5.64 -0.38
N GLU A 59 2.05 6.64 0.52
CA GLU A 59 1.18 7.82 0.50
C GLU A 59 1.40 8.69 -0.76
N ARG A 60 2.59 8.66 -1.36
CA ARG A 60 2.82 9.33 -2.66
C ARG A 60 2.29 8.52 -3.84
N VAL A 61 2.23 7.19 -3.72
CA VAL A 61 1.65 6.30 -4.74
C VAL A 61 0.12 6.33 -4.70
N PHE A 62 -0.47 6.36 -3.51
CA PHE A 62 -1.92 6.41 -3.31
C PHE A 62 -2.25 7.43 -2.21
N PRO A 63 -2.30 8.72 -2.58
CA PRO A 63 -2.53 9.79 -1.62
C PRO A 63 -4.00 9.86 -1.18
N ARG A 64 -4.23 10.40 0.02
CA ARG A 64 -5.55 10.85 0.45
C ARG A 64 -5.98 12.02 -0.45
N ASP A 65 -7.21 11.97 -0.93
CA ASP A 65 -7.84 13.03 -1.73
C ASP A 65 -9.35 13.17 -1.41
N GLU A 66 -10.06 13.97 -2.18
CA GLU A 66 -11.50 14.18 -2.05
C GLU A 66 -12.33 12.90 -2.31
N GLN A 67 -11.75 11.91 -2.96
CA GLN A 67 -12.41 10.64 -3.28
C GLN A 67 -12.30 9.61 -2.17
N GLY A 68 -11.35 9.81 -1.24
CA GLY A 68 -11.23 8.92 -0.09
C GLY A 68 -9.86 8.87 0.59
N PRO A 69 -9.69 7.89 1.48
CA PRO A 69 -8.49 7.71 2.29
C PRO A 69 -7.28 7.30 1.44
N GLY A 70 -6.10 7.70 1.91
CA GLY A 70 -4.82 7.32 1.32
C GLY A 70 -4.25 6.01 1.86
N ALA A 71 -3.06 5.66 1.38
CA ALA A 71 -2.36 4.44 1.77
C ALA A 71 -2.02 4.39 3.27
N THR A 72 -1.75 5.54 3.88
CA THR A 72 -1.50 5.65 5.33
C THR A 72 -2.75 5.29 6.13
N ASP A 73 -3.90 5.79 5.73
CA ASP A 73 -5.19 5.52 6.41
C ASP A 73 -5.61 4.06 6.31
N ALA A 74 -5.28 3.43 5.20
CA ALA A 74 -5.59 2.02 4.96
C ALA A 74 -4.60 1.05 5.63
N GLY A 75 -3.57 1.56 6.33
CA GLY A 75 -2.59 0.71 7.01
C GLY A 75 -1.73 -0.11 6.06
N VAL A 76 -1.49 0.36 4.84
CA VAL A 76 -0.78 -0.38 3.77
C VAL A 76 0.59 -0.87 4.21
N VAL A 77 1.31 -0.12 5.04
CA VAL A 77 2.62 -0.52 5.55
C VAL A 77 2.57 -1.83 6.34
N VAL A 78 1.47 -2.09 7.05
CA VAL A 78 1.28 -3.34 7.82
C VAL A 78 1.11 -4.53 6.88
N TYR A 79 0.36 -4.35 5.79
CA TYR A 79 0.26 -5.35 4.73
C TYR A 79 1.65 -5.70 4.18
N ILE A 80 2.41 -4.69 3.77
CA ILE A 80 3.75 -4.88 3.20
C ILE A 80 4.70 -5.56 4.19
N ASP A 81 4.69 -5.13 5.44
CA ASP A 81 5.52 -5.71 6.50
C ASP A 81 5.25 -7.21 6.67
N ARG A 82 3.97 -7.60 6.70
CA ARG A 82 3.55 -8.99 6.84
C ARG A 82 3.94 -9.83 5.63
N GLN A 83 3.72 -9.32 4.41
CA GLN A 83 4.13 -10.00 3.18
C GLN A 83 5.65 -10.25 3.14
N LEU A 84 6.42 -9.23 3.50
CA LEU A 84 7.88 -9.35 3.53
C LEU A 84 8.38 -10.22 4.69
N ALA A 85 7.68 -10.28 5.81
CA ALA A 85 8.02 -11.19 6.90
C ALA A 85 7.82 -12.66 6.55
N GLY A 86 6.84 -12.96 5.69
CA GLY A 86 6.43 -14.29 5.28
C GLY A 86 7.34 -14.97 4.26
N PRO A 87 6.92 -16.16 3.77
CA PRO A 87 7.61 -16.92 2.73
C PRO A 87 7.76 -16.15 1.42
N TYR A 88 6.76 -15.35 1.05
CA TYR A 88 6.81 -14.49 -0.12
C TYR A 88 8.04 -13.55 -0.11
N GLY A 89 8.27 -12.86 1.00
CA GLY A 89 9.41 -11.96 1.12
C GLY A 89 10.77 -12.64 0.94
N ARG A 90 10.85 -13.94 1.27
CA ARG A 90 12.03 -14.80 1.10
C ARG A 90 12.13 -15.51 -0.24
N ASP A 91 11.15 -15.29 -1.13
CA ASP A 91 11.05 -15.99 -2.42
C ASP A 91 10.95 -17.53 -2.29
N LYS A 92 10.37 -18.04 -1.19
CA LYS A 92 10.35 -19.47 -0.90
C LYS A 92 9.70 -20.31 -2.01
N TYR A 93 8.73 -19.72 -2.71
CA TYR A 93 7.93 -20.44 -3.72
C TYR A 93 8.21 -19.99 -5.15
N ARG A 94 9.06 -18.97 -5.36
CA ARG A 94 9.40 -18.53 -6.70
C ARG A 94 10.36 -19.51 -7.36
N TYR A 95 9.95 -20.07 -8.50
CA TYR A 95 10.79 -20.93 -9.29
C TYR A 95 11.70 -20.09 -10.20
N THR A 96 12.80 -19.62 -9.64
CA THR A 96 13.81 -18.82 -10.38
C THR A 96 15.19 -19.32 -10.03
N LYS A 97 15.98 -19.67 -11.05
CA LYS A 97 17.37 -20.14 -10.91
C LYS A 97 18.27 -19.41 -11.88
N PRO A 98 19.55 -19.17 -11.56
CA PRO A 98 20.52 -18.62 -12.49
C PRO A 98 20.70 -19.53 -13.73
N PRO A 99 21.10 -18.96 -14.91
CA PRO A 99 21.44 -17.57 -15.09
C PRO A 99 20.20 -16.65 -15.16
N PHE A 100 20.26 -15.50 -14.46
CA PHE A 100 19.22 -14.48 -14.53
C PHE A 100 19.44 -13.63 -15.78
N GLY A 101 18.47 -13.59 -16.67
CA GLY A 101 18.53 -12.86 -17.92
C GLY A 101 17.27 -12.03 -18.18
N PRO A 102 17.25 -11.28 -19.30
CA PRO A 102 16.06 -10.59 -19.73
C PRO A 102 14.90 -11.60 -19.96
N SER A 103 13.72 -11.25 -19.49
CA SER A 103 12.50 -12.01 -19.71
C SER A 103 11.45 -11.15 -20.40
N SER A 104 10.42 -11.77 -20.96
CA SER A 104 9.27 -11.04 -21.46
C SER A 104 8.47 -10.43 -20.30
N ALA A 105 7.73 -9.35 -20.57
CA ALA A 105 6.94 -8.66 -19.56
C ALA A 105 5.88 -9.56 -18.90
N GLU A 106 5.41 -10.56 -19.64
CA GLU A 106 4.39 -11.51 -19.19
C GLU A 106 4.88 -12.44 -18.06
N HIS A 107 6.19 -12.66 -17.99
CA HIS A 107 6.79 -13.51 -16.94
C HIS A 107 7.04 -12.76 -15.62
N GLY A 108 6.77 -11.46 -15.59
CA GLY A 108 7.02 -10.62 -14.42
C GLY A 108 8.52 -10.47 -14.10
N TYR A 109 8.80 -10.15 -12.85
CA TYR A 109 10.19 -9.96 -12.41
C TYR A 109 10.94 -11.28 -12.31
N GLN A 110 12.05 -11.39 -13.08
CA GLN A 110 12.92 -12.57 -13.15
C GLN A 110 14.36 -12.29 -12.64
N GLY A 111 14.56 -11.19 -11.90
CA GLY A 111 15.86 -10.83 -11.33
C GLY A 111 16.27 -11.71 -10.15
N ALA A 112 17.53 -11.58 -9.73
CA ALA A 112 18.11 -12.37 -8.65
C ALA A 112 17.65 -11.96 -7.24
N GLU A 113 17.19 -10.71 -7.07
CA GLU A 113 16.81 -10.19 -5.77
C GLU A 113 15.41 -10.67 -5.36
N ASN A 114 15.28 -11.13 -4.11
CA ASN A 114 13.98 -11.39 -3.53
C ASN A 114 13.28 -10.09 -3.07
N PRO A 115 11.97 -10.11 -2.77
CA PRO A 115 11.23 -8.93 -2.34
C PRO A 115 11.86 -8.20 -1.14
N ARG A 116 12.43 -8.92 -0.16
CA ARG A 116 13.14 -8.31 0.97
C ARG A 116 14.34 -7.50 0.53
N ALA A 117 15.16 -8.06 -0.35
CA ALA A 117 16.35 -7.39 -0.88
C ALA A 117 15.97 -6.13 -1.67
N LEU A 118 14.95 -6.23 -2.54
CA LEU A 118 14.42 -5.08 -3.29
C LEU A 118 13.98 -3.96 -2.35
N TYR A 119 13.23 -4.26 -1.28
CA TYR A 119 12.83 -3.25 -0.30
C TYR A 119 14.01 -2.66 0.48
N ARG A 120 14.94 -3.48 0.96
CA ARG A 120 16.14 -2.98 1.66
C ARG A 120 16.99 -2.06 0.79
N ASN A 121 17.16 -2.42 -0.48
CA ASN A 121 17.90 -1.60 -1.44
C ASN A 121 17.15 -0.31 -1.78
N GLY A 122 15.86 -0.40 -2.04
CA GLY A 122 15.02 0.76 -2.35
C GLY A 122 14.94 1.76 -1.18
N ILE A 123 14.75 1.28 0.05
CA ILE A 123 14.74 2.14 1.24
C ILE A 123 16.08 2.85 1.41
N ARG A 124 17.22 2.16 1.22
CA ARG A 124 18.53 2.81 1.26
C ARG A 124 18.69 3.88 0.17
N GLN A 125 18.18 3.62 -1.03
CA GLN A 125 18.21 4.57 -2.13
C GLN A 125 17.36 5.80 -1.85
N LEU A 126 16.20 5.64 -1.21
CA LEU A 126 15.33 6.75 -0.82
C LEU A 126 15.91 7.61 0.32
N GLY A 127 16.75 7.03 1.19
CA GLY A 127 17.39 7.75 2.28
C GLY A 127 16.38 8.33 3.28
N ALA A 128 16.50 9.62 3.58
CA ALA A 128 15.65 10.34 4.54
C ALA A 128 14.28 10.77 3.95
N PHE A 129 13.70 9.95 3.11
CA PHE A 129 12.51 10.26 2.30
C PHE A 129 11.32 10.78 3.13
N ASP A 130 11.07 10.21 4.30
CA ASP A 130 9.97 10.58 5.20
C ASP A 130 10.09 12.01 5.75
N THR A 131 11.28 12.60 5.69
CA THR A 131 11.53 13.97 6.14
C THR A 131 11.59 15.00 5.01
N MET A 132 11.62 14.56 3.75
CA MET A 132 11.65 15.44 2.57
C MET A 132 10.32 16.19 2.40
N PRO A 133 10.34 17.40 1.80
CA PRO A 133 9.14 18.04 1.28
C PRO A 133 8.44 17.16 0.24
N VAL A 134 7.10 17.25 0.15
CA VAL A 134 6.28 16.42 -0.76
C VAL A 134 6.75 16.51 -2.22
N THR A 135 7.15 17.70 -2.67
CA THR A 135 7.67 17.90 -4.04
C THR A 135 8.95 17.12 -4.31
N GLU A 136 9.84 17.05 -3.31
CA GLU A 136 11.08 16.27 -3.40
C GLU A 136 10.80 14.78 -3.32
N GLN A 137 9.85 14.35 -2.48
CA GLN A 137 9.40 12.95 -2.44
C GLN A 137 8.89 12.48 -3.80
N ILE A 138 8.06 13.29 -4.46
CA ILE A 138 7.54 12.98 -5.80
C ILE A 138 8.68 12.89 -6.82
N ALA A 139 9.64 13.82 -6.77
CA ALA A 139 10.80 13.81 -7.67
C ALA A 139 11.67 12.56 -7.44
N ALA A 140 11.90 12.18 -6.18
CA ALA A 140 12.67 10.99 -5.82
C ALA A 140 11.99 9.70 -6.33
N LEU A 141 10.67 9.55 -6.18
CA LEU A 141 9.94 8.40 -6.72
C LEU A 141 9.95 8.37 -8.24
N LYS A 142 9.82 9.51 -8.91
CA LYS A 142 9.94 9.59 -10.38
C LYS A 142 11.34 9.17 -10.88
N ALA A 143 12.39 9.50 -10.14
CA ALA A 143 13.74 9.13 -10.51
C ALA A 143 13.95 7.60 -10.50
N ILE A 144 13.17 6.87 -9.71
CA ILE A 144 13.24 5.41 -9.59
C ILE A 144 12.07 4.67 -10.23
N GLU A 145 11.17 5.34 -10.97
CA GLU A 145 9.91 4.75 -11.48
C GLU A 145 10.09 3.51 -12.36
N LYS A 146 11.27 3.37 -13.00
CA LYS A 146 11.59 2.22 -13.87
C LYS A 146 12.30 1.08 -13.13
N THR A 147 12.50 1.20 -11.83
CA THR A 147 13.18 0.16 -11.04
C THR A 147 12.23 -0.95 -10.62
N PRO A 148 12.73 -2.19 -10.44
CA PRO A 148 11.93 -3.29 -9.88
C PRO A 148 11.37 -2.96 -8.49
N PHE A 149 12.11 -2.21 -7.67
CA PHE A 149 11.64 -1.77 -6.36
C PHE A 149 10.38 -0.89 -6.48
N PHE A 150 10.38 0.11 -7.36
CA PHE A 150 9.20 0.97 -7.51
C PHE A 150 8.00 0.21 -8.05
N ALA A 151 8.21 -0.69 -9.02
CA ALA A 151 7.15 -1.56 -9.53
C ALA A 151 6.51 -2.39 -8.41
N LEU A 152 7.35 -2.97 -7.53
CA LEU A 152 6.91 -3.75 -6.39
C LEU A 152 6.21 -2.89 -5.33
N LEU A 153 6.77 -1.73 -4.98
CA LEU A 153 6.17 -0.77 -4.05
C LEU A 153 4.76 -0.37 -4.51
N ARG A 154 4.62 -0.05 -5.80
CA ARG A 154 3.34 0.32 -6.39
C ARG A 154 2.33 -0.83 -6.34
N ALA A 155 2.75 -2.04 -6.70
CA ALA A 155 1.89 -3.23 -6.64
C ALA A 155 1.41 -3.48 -5.21
N HIS A 156 2.33 -3.55 -4.26
CA HIS A 156 2.00 -3.78 -2.85
C HIS A 156 1.16 -2.64 -2.24
N THR A 157 1.32 -1.40 -2.70
CA THR A 157 0.46 -0.30 -2.25
C THR A 157 -0.99 -0.53 -2.67
N LEU A 158 -1.22 -0.92 -3.91
CA LEU A 158 -2.57 -1.23 -4.41
C LEU A 158 -3.14 -2.48 -3.74
N GLU A 159 -2.34 -3.52 -3.59
CA GLU A 159 -2.74 -4.75 -2.89
C GLU A 159 -3.15 -4.44 -1.44
N GLY A 160 -2.34 -3.68 -0.70
CA GLY A 160 -2.64 -3.28 0.67
C GLY A 160 -3.87 -2.37 0.80
N MET A 161 -4.15 -1.54 -0.22
CA MET A 161 -5.37 -0.72 -0.27
C MET A 161 -6.65 -1.55 -0.43
N PHE A 162 -6.58 -2.67 -1.16
CA PHE A 162 -7.78 -3.42 -1.59
C PHE A 162 -7.82 -4.88 -1.13
N CYS A 163 -6.85 -5.34 -0.35
CA CYS A 163 -6.90 -6.69 0.24
C CYS A 163 -8.01 -6.82 1.30
N ASP A 164 -8.31 -8.04 1.71
CA ASP A 164 -9.07 -8.24 2.94
C ASP A 164 -8.23 -7.79 4.15
N PRO A 165 -8.81 -7.10 5.14
CA PRO A 165 -8.08 -6.68 6.36
C PRO A 165 -7.36 -7.80 7.11
N VAL A 166 -7.74 -9.04 6.89
CA VAL A 166 -7.05 -10.22 7.39
C VAL A 166 -5.56 -10.22 7.03
N HIS A 167 -5.17 -9.60 5.90
CA HIS A 167 -3.78 -9.46 5.47
C HIS A 167 -3.06 -8.23 6.05
N GLY A 168 -3.76 -7.34 6.76
CA GLY A 168 -3.18 -6.21 7.49
C GLY A 168 -3.24 -4.86 6.81
N GLY A 169 -3.82 -4.78 5.61
CA GLY A 169 -4.15 -3.53 4.91
C GLY A 169 -5.64 -3.25 4.93
N ASN A 170 -6.08 -2.30 4.09
CA ASN A 170 -7.49 -1.94 3.90
C ASN A 170 -8.24 -1.70 5.23
N GLU A 171 -7.58 -1.02 6.14
CA GLU A 171 -8.11 -0.77 7.49
C GLU A 171 -9.48 -0.10 7.39
N ASN A 172 -10.41 -0.54 8.24
CA ASN A 172 -11.82 -0.11 8.23
C ASN A 172 -12.52 -0.34 6.88
N LEU A 173 -12.04 -1.26 6.05
CA LEU A 173 -12.56 -1.55 4.71
C LEU A 173 -12.57 -0.28 3.80
N SER A 174 -11.61 0.60 4.02
CA SER A 174 -11.55 1.92 3.41
C SER A 174 -11.46 1.86 1.89
N GLY A 175 -10.58 1.02 1.35
CA GLY A 175 -10.46 0.80 -0.09
C GLY A 175 -11.72 0.15 -0.69
N TRP A 176 -12.33 -0.81 0.00
CA TRP A 176 -13.55 -1.47 -0.48
C TRP A 176 -14.75 -0.53 -0.49
N LYS A 177 -14.89 0.31 0.54
CA LYS A 177 -15.92 1.37 0.56
C LYS A 177 -15.77 2.33 -0.62
N MET A 178 -14.53 2.72 -0.93
CA MET A 178 -14.21 3.63 -2.04
C MET A 178 -14.64 3.06 -3.41
N VAL A 179 -14.44 1.76 -3.64
CA VAL A 179 -14.79 1.13 -4.92
C VAL A 179 -16.15 0.45 -4.92
N GLY A 180 -16.87 0.45 -3.80
CA GLY A 180 -18.17 -0.21 -3.67
C GLY A 180 -18.09 -1.74 -3.72
N PHE A 181 -16.96 -2.33 -3.28
CA PHE A 181 -16.81 -3.78 -3.21
C PHE A 181 -17.42 -4.32 -1.91
N PRO A 182 -18.35 -5.28 -1.98
CA PRO A 182 -19.10 -5.76 -0.82
C PRO A 182 -18.30 -6.68 0.11
N GLY A 183 -17.09 -7.09 -0.30
CA GLY A 183 -16.32 -8.12 0.39
C GLY A 183 -16.59 -9.52 -0.14
N PRO A 184 -16.03 -10.56 0.49
CA PRO A 184 -16.21 -11.95 0.08
C PRO A 184 -17.66 -12.39 0.32
N LEU A 185 -18.33 -12.81 -0.76
CA LEU A 185 -19.62 -13.47 -0.71
C LEU A 185 -19.44 -14.93 -1.11
N MET A 186 -19.78 -15.83 -0.20
CA MET A 186 -19.61 -17.27 -0.43
C MET A 186 -20.70 -17.82 -1.36
N ASP A 187 -21.85 -17.15 -1.43
CA ASP A 187 -23.01 -17.56 -2.23
C ASP A 187 -23.84 -16.36 -2.64
N TYR A 188 -24.08 -16.24 -3.95
CA TYR A 188 -24.88 -15.17 -4.55
C TYR A 188 -26.33 -15.57 -4.83
N ARG A 189 -26.71 -16.85 -4.72
CA ARG A 189 -28.03 -17.36 -5.12
C ARG A 189 -29.19 -16.60 -4.51
N ALA A 190 -29.11 -16.31 -3.22
CA ALA A 190 -30.15 -15.54 -2.53
C ALA A 190 -30.28 -14.08 -3.03
N HIS A 191 -29.27 -13.56 -3.70
CA HIS A 191 -29.19 -12.17 -4.14
C HIS A 191 -29.53 -11.99 -5.62
N VAL A 192 -29.42 -13.06 -6.44
CA VAL A 192 -29.66 -13.00 -7.88
C VAL A 192 -31.11 -12.60 -8.17
N ASP A 193 -32.07 -13.25 -7.53
CA ASP A 193 -33.49 -12.97 -7.75
C ASP A 193 -33.97 -11.77 -6.92
N ALA A 194 -33.49 -11.63 -5.68
CA ALA A 194 -33.93 -10.59 -4.76
C ALA A 194 -33.53 -9.18 -5.22
N HIS A 195 -32.48 -9.04 -6.03
CA HIS A 195 -31.94 -7.76 -6.50
C HIS A 195 -31.88 -7.66 -8.02
N TYR A 196 -32.68 -8.45 -8.72
CA TYR A 196 -32.71 -8.45 -10.17
C TYR A 196 -33.11 -7.06 -10.73
N GLY A 197 -32.24 -6.50 -11.57
CA GLY A 197 -32.45 -5.18 -12.17
C GLY A 197 -32.14 -3.99 -11.26
N GLU A 198 -31.68 -4.22 -10.03
CA GLU A 198 -31.32 -3.18 -9.08
C GLU A 198 -29.80 -3.07 -8.89
N ALA A 199 -29.31 -1.85 -8.60
CA ALA A 199 -27.93 -1.63 -8.21
C ALA A 199 -27.72 -2.00 -6.73
N TRP A 200 -27.56 -3.30 -6.46
CA TRP A 200 -27.33 -3.79 -5.10
C TRP A 200 -25.90 -3.44 -4.62
N ARG A 201 -25.82 -2.64 -3.56
CA ARG A 201 -24.55 -2.19 -2.96
C ARG A 201 -24.59 -2.36 -1.45
N PRO A 202 -24.41 -3.57 -0.92
CA PRO A 202 -24.37 -3.79 0.52
C PRO A 202 -23.13 -3.15 1.14
N ALA A 203 -23.20 -2.87 2.43
CA ALA A 203 -22.04 -2.45 3.19
C ALA A 203 -20.96 -3.54 3.15
N PRO A 204 -19.69 -3.20 2.93
CA PRO A 204 -18.62 -4.18 2.83
C PRO A 204 -18.40 -4.89 4.17
N LYS A 205 -18.08 -6.18 4.10
CA LYS A 205 -17.71 -7.02 5.24
C LYS A 205 -16.42 -7.77 4.93
N SER A 206 -15.50 -7.84 5.91
CA SER A 206 -14.30 -8.67 5.78
C SER A 206 -14.61 -10.16 5.88
N LEU A 207 -13.65 -11.00 5.52
CA LEU A 207 -13.76 -12.45 5.66
C LEU A 207 -14.07 -12.87 7.10
N GLU A 208 -13.44 -12.22 8.08
CA GLU A 208 -13.72 -12.47 9.50
C GLU A 208 -15.17 -12.12 9.88
N GLN A 209 -15.69 -11.00 9.37
CA GLN A 209 -17.08 -10.60 9.64
C GLN A 209 -18.11 -11.51 8.98
N VAL A 210 -17.79 -12.05 7.78
CA VAL A 210 -18.69 -12.97 7.07
C VAL A 210 -18.70 -14.36 7.70
N THR A 211 -17.53 -14.85 8.12
CA THR A 211 -17.39 -16.23 8.64
C THR A 211 -17.53 -16.35 10.14
N GLY A 212 -17.41 -15.25 10.88
CA GLY A 212 -17.32 -15.24 12.34
C GLY A 212 -16.02 -15.89 12.87
N ARG A 213 -15.03 -16.15 12.01
CA ARG A 213 -13.76 -16.79 12.37
C ARG A 213 -12.64 -15.76 12.27
N ARG A 214 -11.74 -15.77 13.25
CA ARG A 214 -10.50 -15.00 13.18
C ARG A 214 -9.50 -15.73 12.30
N PHE A 215 -8.88 -14.99 11.40
CA PHE A 215 -7.80 -15.47 10.54
C PHE A 215 -6.53 -14.70 10.87
N ALA A 216 -5.44 -15.43 11.01
CA ALA A 216 -4.11 -14.86 11.21
C ALA A 216 -3.10 -15.60 10.33
N PRO A 217 -3.22 -15.51 8.99
CA PRO A 217 -2.44 -16.32 8.06
C PRO A 217 -0.93 -16.15 8.25
N TRP A 218 -0.48 -15.01 8.76
CA TRP A 218 0.92 -14.76 9.11
C TRP A 218 1.38 -15.44 10.40
N GLU A 219 0.48 -16.00 11.23
CA GLU A 219 0.82 -16.73 12.46
C GLU A 219 1.09 -18.20 12.17
N GLU A 220 0.39 -18.79 11.21
CA GLU A 220 0.51 -20.20 10.82
C GLU A 220 1.84 -20.53 10.12
N GLU A 221 2.52 -19.54 9.57
CA GLU A 221 3.77 -19.72 8.82
C GLU A 221 5.05 -19.69 9.68
N ARG A 222 4.92 -19.73 10.99
CA ARG A 222 6.05 -19.72 11.94
C ARG A 222 6.63 -21.11 12.23
N GLY A 223 6.15 -22.15 11.54
CA GLY A 223 6.67 -23.52 11.62
C GLY A 223 7.84 -23.81 10.71
#